data_8e90deda624a3eff6e1f274993a2bd01
#
_entry.id   8e90deda624a3eff6e1f274993a2bd01
#
_cell.length_a   1.000
_cell.length_b   1.000
_cell.length_c   1.000
_cell.angle_alpha   90.00
_cell.angle_beta   90.00
_cell.angle_gamma   90.00
#
_symmetry.space_group_name_H-M   'P 1'
#
loop_
_entity.id
_entity.type
_entity.pdbx_description
1 polymer ?
#
loop_
_entity_poly.entity_id
_entity_poly.type
_entity_poly.pdbx_seq_one_letter_code
_entity_poly.pdbx_strand_id
1 'polypeptide(L)'
;MKKIYALLTAVVVAGLFVSCDKIRDFGDINKSPNSPSTAFTSYLFTNAQRYLYYNVTGTATNGYDPWQQFWNGYLAEIKNNQYGPLGTTTSYSISTMYLYPLKNLQYIIEWNQDPEQKDRPNVTSLGSSNNQIAAAMTLQAFYYMNLTDILGPIVISEAFKGSSDEIWKPKYDTQKEVYDYLDKSLNEAYALFDTNGTLTASADANYGGDITKWKKLNASLRMIAAIKLSDVDPATGKSRFAKAYGDGGMTAAADGLFHTHDDLNWNMMYYWDNPSYPSASFCNAPNYYIVNEMKQLQDPRMFKYFDIEGYLGSRDPEKFPRDSYDSFYGVPFGLNDNTDVSAWKPYACSIANKMLAMDAKLPVITAARVLLTEAEAAQRGWISADAKKLYEAGIKASFDQWGADGADEYVASAAVALKSGNEALEQIALQRWIAGYLSDGVQAWADWRRTDVPKLLVGPAAVTQGLTNHYPYRLAYSPSVDQDLNVENYTEALKDLRGGKDDRDSRVWWDVNPNTEGALSAEQCTPPTL
;
A
#
# COMPACT_ATOMS: atom_id res chain seq x y z
N MET A 1 -27.04 50.70 -55.29
CA MET A 1 -25.87 50.25 -54.46
C MET A 1 -26.25 49.80 -53.03
N LYS A 2 -26.99 50.57 -52.22
CA LYS A 2 -27.34 50.15 -50.83
C LYS A 2 -28.07 48.82 -50.72
N LYS A 3 -28.94 48.47 -51.69
CA LYS A 3 -29.67 47.15 -51.65
C LYS A 3 -28.79 45.95 -51.99
N ILE A 4 -27.71 46.14 -52.77
CA ILE A 4 -26.78 45.05 -53.10
C ILE A 4 -25.86 44.75 -51.93
N TYR A 5 -25.42 45.77 -51.19
CA TYR A 5 -24.63 45.54 -49.95
C TYR A 5 -25.44 44.86 -48.86
N ALA A 6 -26.74 45.21 -48.69
CA ALA A 6 -27.60 44.53 -47.72
C ALA A 6 -27.82 43.06 -48.09
N LEU A 7 -27.92 42.73 -49.38
CA LEU A 7 -28.05 41.32 -49.80
C LEU A 7 -26.76 40.52 -49.61
N LEU A 8 -25.60 41.15 -49.92
CA LEU A 8 -24.28 40.56 -49.70
C LEU A 8 -24.01 40.32 -48.20
N THR A 9 -24.38 41.28 -47.35
CA THR A 9 -24.23 41.14 -45.90
C THR A 9 -25.14 40.02 -45.33
N ALA A 10 -26.37 39.92 -45.84
CA ALA A 10 -27.30 38.84 -45.42
C ALA A 10 -26.80 37.45 -45.85
N VAL A 11 -26.18 37.32 -47.03
CA VAL A 11 -25.60 36.04 -47.51
C VAL A 11 -24.35 35.66 -46.70
N VAL A 12 -23.50 36.62 -46.33
CA VAL A 12 -22.33 36.36 -45.49
C VAL A 12 -22.74 35.98 -44.07
N VAL A 13 -23.73 36.62 -43.49
CA VAL A 13 -24.25 36.27 -42.14
C VAL A 13 -24.93 34.90 -42.15
N ALA A 14 -25.73 34.57 -43.18
CA ALA A 14 -26.34 33.25 -43.34
C ALA A 14 -25.28 32.15 -43.52
N GLY A 15 -24.17 32.42 -44.21
CA GLY A 15 -23.04 31.50 -44.39
C GLY A 15 -22.29 31.20 -43.09
N LEU A 16 -22.26 32.13 -42.13
CA LEU A 16 -21.64 31.93 -40.82
C LEU A 16 -22.44 31.02 -39.89
N PHE A 17 -23.77 30.98 -40.02
CA PHE A 17 -24.61 30.10 -39.19
C PHE A 17 -24.62 28.65 -39.69
N VAL A 18 -24.36 28.36 -40.96
CA VAL A 18 -24.29 27.01 -41.51
C VAL A 18 -22.94 26.33 -41.23
N SER A 19 -21.92 27.11 -40.91
CA SER A 19 -20.57 26.59 -40.61
C SER A 19 -20.45 25.99 -39.19
N CYS A 20 -21.30 26.38 -38.24
CA CYS A 20 -21.15 25.96 -36.85
C CYS A 20 -21.64 24.53 -36.57
N ASP A 21 -22.58 24.01 -37.34
CA ASP A 21 -23.06 22.62 -37.09
C ASP A 21 -22.11 21.54 -37.64
N LYS A 22 -21.34 21.86 -38.69
CA LYS A 22 -20.32 20.93 -39.22
C LYS A 22 -19.02 20.91 -38.43
N ILE A 23 -18.78 21.90 -37.57
CA ILE A 23 -17.58 21.98 -36.73
C ILE A 23 -17.77 21.18 -35.39
N ARG A 24 -18.99 20.78 -35.07
CA ARG A 24 -19.27 19.99 -33.85
C ARG A 24 -19.06 18.51 -34.03
N ASP A 25 -19.09 17.99 -35.22
CA ASP A 25 -18.79 16.59 -35.52
C ASP A 25 -17.39 16.49 -36.16
N PHE A 26 -16.39 16.28 -35.34
CA PHE A 26 -15.03 16.00 -35.79
C PHE A 26 -14.89 14.58 -36.35
N GLY A 27 -15.98 13.81 -36.43
CA GLY A 27 -16.01 12.45 -36.97
C GLY A 27 -14.89 11.57 -36.41
N ASP A 28 -14.21 10.90 -37.31
CA ASP A 28 -13.10 9.98 -36.93
C ASP A 28 -11.76 10.66 -36.63
N ILE A 29 -11.66 11.98 -36.77
CA ILE A 29 -10.40 12.74 -36.56
C ILE A 29 -9.90 12.59 -35.11
N ASN A 30 -10.79 12.43 -34.16
CA ASN A 30 -10.45 12.20 -32.74
C ASN A 30 -10.36 10.72 -32.35
N LYS A 31 -10.56 9.81 -33.30
CA LYS A 31 -10.35 8.37 -33.06
C LYS A 31 -8.91 8.03 -33.37
N SER A 32 -8.12 7.75 -32.35
CA SER A 32 -6.77 7.21 -32.55
C SER A 32 -6.87 5.86 -33.26
N PRO A 33 -6.24 5.68 -34.46
CA PRO A 33 -6.24 4.40 -35.13
C PRO A 33 -5.49 3.31 -34.34
N ASN A 34 -4.71 3.71 -33.34
CA ASN A 34 -3.91 2.84 -32.50
C ASN A 34 -4.52 2.62 -31.09
N SER A 35 -5.67 3.24 -30.81
CA SER A 35 -6.36 3.03 -29.52
C SER A 35 -7.61 2.20 -29.74
N PRO A 36 -7.86 1.18 -28.92
CA PRO A 36 -9.09 0.40 -29.03
C PRO A 36 -10.29 1.33 -28.82
N SER A 37 -11.25 1.26 -29.74
CA SER A 37 -12.50 2.05 -29.69
C SER A 37 -13.44 1.57 -28.57
N THR A 38 -13.14 0.42 -27.96
CA THR A 38 -13.94 -0.21 -26.90
C THR A 38 -12.99 -0.78 -25.85
N ALA A 39 -13.20 -0.43 -24.61
CA ALA A 39 -12.45 -1.02 -23.50
C ALA A 39 -12.94 -2.44 -23.20
N PHE A 40 -12.03 -3.34 -22.88
CA PHE A 40 -12.28 -4.72 -22.49
C PHE A 40 -12.12 -4.87 -20.96
N THR A 41 -13.03 -5.57 -20.30
CA THR A 41 -12.92 -5.79 -18.85
C THR A 41 -11.62 -6.51 -18.48
N SER A 42 -11.09 -7.40 -19.34
CA SER A 42 -9.77 -8.02 -19.15
C SER A 42 -8.64 -7.00 -19.07
N TYR A 43 -8.63 -6.00 -19.93
CA TYR A 43 -7.60 -4.94 -19.90
C TYR A 43 -7.76 -3.99 -18.71
N LEU A 44 -9.00 -3.64 -18.37
CA LEU A 44 -9.30 -2.84 -17.19
C LEU A 44 -8.82 -3.52 -15.91
N PHE A 45 -9.03 -4.84 -15.80
CA PHE A 45 -8.62 -5.63 -14.65
C PHE A 45 -7.09 -5.75 -14.53
N THR A 46 -6.41 -6.08 -15.64
CA THR A 46 -4.94 -6.11 -15.67
C THR A 46 -4.35 -4.74 -15.31
N ASN A 47 -4.92 -3.66 -15.86
CA ASN A 47 -4.47 -2.31 -15.54
C ASN A 47 -4.67 -1.99 -14.06
N ALA A 48 -5.81 -2.35 -13.46
CA ALA A 48 -6.05 -2.12 -12.03
C ALA A 48 -5.02 -2.85 -11.16
N GLN A 49 -4.65 -4.09 -11.47
CA GLN A 49 -3.64 -4.85 -10.73
C GLN A 49 -2.23 -4.22 -10.81
N ARG A 50 -1.91 -3.51 -11.88
CA ARG A 50 -0.61 -2.83 -12.01
C ARG A 50 -0.38 -1.76 -10.94
N TYR A 51 -1.43 -1.14 -10.42
CA TYR A 51 -1.33 -0.13 -9.37
C TYR A 51 -1.03 -0.68 -7.98
N LEU A 52 -0.90 -1.99 -7.80
CA LEU A 52 -0.46 -2.60 -6.54
C LEU A 52 0.92 -2.10 -6.09
N TYR A 53 1.80 -1.68 -7.03
CA TYR A 53 3.11 -1.13 -6.69
C TYR A 53 3.06 0.12 -5.80
N TYR A 54 1.97 0.90 -5.87
CA TYR A 54 1.80 2.07 -5.00
C TYR A 54 1.87 1.75 -3.51
N ASN A 55 1.58 0.50 -3.13
CA ASN A 55 1.62 0.07 -1.75
C ASN A 55 3.01 -0.43 -1.31
N VAL A 56 3.87 -0.73 -2.26
CA VAL A 56 5.21 -1.30 -1.99
C VAL A 56 6.32 -0.29 -2.25
N THR A 57 6.36 0.29 -3.43
CA THR A 57 7.46 1.19 -3.85
C THR A 57 7.12 2.66 -3.82
N GLY A 58 5.90 3.01 -3.37
CA GLY A 58 5.46 4.40 -3.33
C GLY A 58 4.99 4.93 -4.68
N THR A 59 4.61 6.21 -4.71
CA THR A 59 4.08 6.85 -5.90
C THR A 59 5.19 7.31 -6.81
N ALA A 60 5.10 6.97 -8.07
CA ALA A 60 5.95 7.58 -9.05
C ALA A 60 5.16 8.03 -10.27
N THR A 61 4.63 9.22 -10.23
CA THR A 61 4.40 9.96 -11.47
C THR A 61 5.71 10.49 -12.06
N ASN A 62 6.73 10.72 -11.24
CA ASN A 62 8.03 11.26 -11.66
C ASN A 62 9.21 10.80 -10.77
N GLY A 63 9.06 9.78 -9.93
CA GLY A 63 10.13 9.38 -9.03
C GLY A 63 9.74 8.32 -8.03
N TYR A 64 10.75 7.70 -7.46
CA TYR A 64 10.66 6.75 -6.38
C TYR A 64 10.50 7.53 -5.07
N ASP A 65 9.37 7.38 -4.42
CA ASP A 65 9.09 7.95 -3.10
C ASP A 65 8.47 6.88 -2.19
N PRO A 66 9.31 6.07 -1.54
CA PRO A 66 8.86 4.98 -0.68
C PRO A 66 8.49 5.49 0.73
N TRP A 67 7.76 6.61 0.83
CA TRP A 67 7.41 7.21 2.12
C TRP A 67 6.79 6.22 3.11
N GLN A 68 6.01 5.25 2.63
CA GLN A 68 5.42 4.21 3.47
C GLN A 68 6.50 3.38 4.16
N GLN A 69 7.60 3.10 3.45
CA GLN A 69 8.72 2.32 3.97
C GLN A 69 9.58 3.10 4.95
N PHE A 70 9.57 4.43 4.87
CA PHE A 70 10.20 5.29 5.87
C PHE A 70 9.34 5.37 7.14
N TRP A 71 8.03 5.60 6.98
CA TRP A 71 7.14 5.87 8.12
C TRP A 71 6.79 4.62 8.94
N ASN A 72 7.04 3.44 8.40
CA ASN A 72 6.93 2.19 9.15
C ASN A 72 8.26 1.67 9.72
N GLY A 73 9.37 2.42 9.56
CA GLY A 73 10.66 2.07 10.10
C GLY A 73 11.43 0.99 9.34
N TYR A 74 11.13 0.74 8.05
CA TYR A 74 11.87 -0.23 7.23
C TYR A 74 13.05 0.37 6.49
N LEU A 75 12.91 1.60 5.99
CA LEU A 75 13.97 2.28 5.25
C LEU A 75 14.34 3.61 5.91
N ALA A 76 15.55 4.07 5.61
CA ALA A 76 16.02 5.42 5.86
C ALA A 76 16.73 5.95 4.61
N GLU A 77 16.62 7.24 4.35
CA GLU A 77 17.36 7.87 3.26
C GLU A 77 18.83 8.06 3.63
N ILE A 78 19.75 7.75 2.71
CA ILE A 78 21.20 7.81 2.96
C ILE A 78 21.92 8.80 2.05
N LYS A 79 21.26 9.40 1.09
CA LYS A 79 21.87 10.29 0.11
C LYS A 79 21.61 11.76 0.37
N ASN A 80 20.36 12.09 0.66
CA ASN A 80 19.87 13.45 0.78
C ASN A 80 19.46 13.76 2.21
N ASN A 81 18.95 14.96 2.39
CA ASN A 81 18.33 15.37 3.64
C ASN A 81 17.12 14.46 3.96
N GLN A 82 17.22 13.71 5.05
CA GLN A 82 16.18 12.80 5.53
C GLN A 82 14.87 13.50 5.97
N TYR A 83 14.83 14.82 5.91
CA TYR A 83 13.66 15.61 6.29
C TYR A 83 12.58 15.66 5.22
N GLY A 84 12.91 15.40 3.97
CA GLY A 84 11.93 15.40 2.88
C GLY A 84 10.72 14.54 3.20
N PRO A 85 10.86 13.28 3.56
CA PRO A 85 9.76 12.41 3.94
C PRO A 85 9.04 12.81 5.24
N LEU A 86 9.72 13.47 6.18
CA LEU A 86 9.10 14.01 7.40
C LEU A 86 8.50 15.40 7.16
N GLY A 87 9.07 16.15 6.23
CA GLY A 87 8.84 17.59 6.14
C GLY A 87 7.63 18.04 5.36
N THR A 88 7.35 17.65 4.13
CA THR A 88 6.37 18.49 3.44
C THR A 88 5.61 17.92 2.27
N THR A 89 6.10 17.00 1.48
CA THR A 89 5.43 16.75 0.19
C THR A 89 5.62 15.34 -0.30
N THR A 90 5.05 14.42 0.41
CA THR A 90 4.75 13.15 -0.23
C THR A 90 3.56 13.37 -1.14
N SER A 91 3.78 13.39 -2.42
CA SER A 91 2.70 13.48 -3.39
C SER A 91 2.05 12.12 -3.60
N TYR A 92 1.31 11.64 -2.61
CA TYR A 92 0.41 10.53 -2.87
C TYR A 92 -0.72 11.06 -3.75
N SER A 93 -0.74 10.65 -4.99
CA SER A 93 -1.75 11.10 -5.92
C SER A 93 -3.05 10.35 -5.70
N ILE A 94 -3.88 10.88 -4.79
CA ILE A 94 -5.25 10.39 -4.54
C ILE A 94 -6.01 10.32 -5.86
N SER A 95 -5.91 11.35 -6.69
CA SER A 95 -6.57 11.41 -7.99
C SER A 95 -6.13 10.27 -8.91
N THR A 96 -4.87 9.85 -8.89
CA THR A 96 -4.40 8.69 -9.65
C THR A 96 -5.12 7.41 -9.23
N MET A 97 -5.36 7.19 -7.94
CA MET A 97 -6.05 6.00 -7.45
C MET A 97 -7.52 5.98 -7.89
N TYR A 98 -8.21 7.12 -7.88
CA TYR A 98 -9.58 7.20 -8.37
C TYR A 98 -9.67 7.10 -9.90
N LEU A 99 -8.79 7.78 -10.64
CA LEU A 99 -8.86 7.86 -12.10
C LEU A 99 -8.50 6.54 -12.80
N TYR A 100 -7.64 5.71 -12.20
CA TYR A 100 -7.16 4.52 -12.87
C TYR A 100 -7.67 3.22 -12.21
N PRO A 101 -7.10 2.73 -11.09
CA PRO A 101 -7.51 1.42 -10.59
C PRO A 101 -8.98 1.41 -10.15
N LEU A 102 -9.42 2.36 -9.34
CA LEU A 102 -10.77 2.36 -8.79
C LEU A 102 -11.84 2.54 -9.88
N LYS A 103 -11.63 3.44 -10.83
CA LYS A 103 -12.56 3.66 -11.94
C LYS A 103 -12.63 2.46 -12.87
N ASN A 104 -11.50 1.81 -13.16
CA ASN A 104 -11.48 0.60 -13.98
C ASN A 104 -12.26 -0.54 -13.32
N LEU A 105 -12.08 -0.74 -12.02
CA LEU A 105 -12.82 -1.75 -11.26
C LEU A 105 -14.31 -1.42 -11.20
N GLN A 106 -14.66 -0.14 -11.06
CA GLN A 106 -16.05 0.32 -11.09
C GLN A 106 -16.72 0.01 -12.43
N TYR A 107 -16.06 0.25 -13.56
CA TYR A 107 -16.61 -0.12 -14.87
C TYR A 107 -16.81 -1.62 -15.03
N ILE A 108 -15.90 -2.45 -14.50
CA ILE A 108 -16.10 -3.91 -14.53
C ILE A 108 -17.37 -4.30 -13.78
N ILE A 109 -17.59 -3.72 -12.60
CA ILE A 109 -18.78 -3.99 -11.78
C ILE A 109 -20.05 -3.52 -12.51
N GLU A 110 -20.10 -2.27 -12.95
CA GLU A 110 -21.27 -1.66 -13.61
C GLU A 110 -21.65 -2.40 -14.88
N TRP A 111 -20.69 -2.68 -15.78
CA TRP A 111 -20.97 -3.34 -17.05
C TRP A 111 -21.46 -4.78 -16.89
N ASN A 112 -20.99 -5.48 -15.86
CA ASN A 112 -21.48 -6.83 -15.56
C ASN A 112 -22.86 -6.84 -14.87
N GLN A 113 -23.25 -5.74 -14.23
CA GLN A 113 -24.57 -5.57 -13.62
C GLN A 113 -25.62 -5.04 -14.62
N ASP A 114 -25.19 -4.39 -15.70
CA ASP A 114 -26.06 -3.84 -16.74
C ASP A 114 -26.55 -4.96 -17.68
N PRO A 115 -27.87 -5.24 -17.73
CA PRO A 115 -28.43 -6.27 -18.60
C PRO A 115 -28.14 -6.07 -20.09
N GLU A 116 -27.92 -4.81 -20.53
CA GLU A 116 -27.65 -4.48 -21.94
C GLU A 116 -26.18 -4.66 -22.31
N GLN A 117 -25.26 -4.71 -21.33
CA GLN A 117 -23.82 -4.76 -21.55
C GLN A 117 -23.17 -6.08 -21.17
N LYS A 118 -23.64 -6.77 -20.11
CA LYS A 118 -23.01 -7.93 -19.50
C LYS A 118 -22.62 -9.06 -20.46
N ASP A 119 -23.40 -9.24 -21.54
CA ASP A 119 -23.20 -10.31 -22.51
C ASP A 119 -22.38 -9.88 -23.75
N ARG A 120 -21.87 -8.64 -23.78
CA ARG A 120 -21.03 -8.15 -24.87
C ARG A 120 -19.64 -8.78 -24.82
N PRO A 121 -19.00 -9.05 -25.98
CA PRO A 121 -17.68 -9.69 -26.03
C PRO A 121 -16.58 -8.95 -25.24
N ASN A 122 -16.64 -7.62 -25.18
CA ASN A 122 -15.69 -6.84 -24.40
C ASN A 122 -15.89 -6.98 -22.88
N VAL A 123 -17.10 -7.27 -22.42
CA VAL A 123 -17.42 -7.48 -21.00
C VAL A 123 -17.13 -8.94 -20.61
N THR A 124 -17.53 -9.91 -21.42
CA THR A 124 -17.25 -11.34 -21.15
C THR A 124 -15.78 -11.71 -21.28
N SER A 125 -14.92 -10.80 -21.74
CA SER A 125 -13.49 -11.06 -21.98
C SER A 125 -12.69 -11.43 -20.73
N LEU A 126 -13.14 -11.04 -19.53
CA LEU A 126 -12.48 -11.35 -18.27
C LEU A 126 -13.00 -12.67 -17.64
N GLY A 127 -14.13 -13.22 -18.09
CA GLY A 127 -14.73 -14.45 -17.57
C GLY A 127 -16.19 -14.32 -17.20
N SER A 128 -16.67 -15.16 -16.28
CA SER A 128 -18.05 -15.14 -15.83
C SER A 128 -18.38 -13.88 -15.00
N SER A 129 -19.54 -13.28 -15.20
CA SER A 129 -19.94 -12.00 -14.60
C SER A 129 -19.76 -11.97 -13.07
N ASN A 130 -20.20 -13.01 -12.36
CA ASN A 130 -20.10 -13.07 -10.90
C ASN A 130 -18.64 -13.02 -10.42
N ASN A 131 -17.74 -13.78 -11.08
CA ASN A 131 -16.32 -13.78 -10.71
C ASN A 131 -15.61 -12.47 -11.08
N GLN A 132 -16.00 -11.84 -12.19
CA GLN A 132 -15.52 -10.51 -12.53
C GLN A 132 -15.89 -9.48 -11.48
N ILE A 133 -17.18 -9.43 -11.08
CA ILE A 133 -17.67 -8.52 -10.05
C ILE A 133 -16.95 -8.80 -8.72
N ALA A 134 -16.87 -10.05 -8.31
CA ALA A 134 -16.28 -10.44 -7.03
C ALA A 134 -14.77 -10.06 -6.94
N ALA A 135 -14.00 -10.35 -7.99
CA ALA A 135 -12.59 -9.98 -8.03
C ALA A 135 -12.40 -8.46 -8.08
N ALA A 136 -13.21 -7.73 -8.86
CA ALA A 136 -13.18 -6.28 -8.94
C ALA A 136 -13.54 -5.63 -7.59
N MET A 137 -14.61 -6.07 -6.93
CA MET A 137 -15.01 -5.56 -5.61
C MET A 137 -13.93 -5.85 -4.54
N THR A 138 -13.31 -7.04 -4.59
CA THR A 138 -12.23 -7.40 -3.66
C THR A 138 -11.03 -6.49 -3.80
N LEU A 139 -10.58 -6.23 -5.02
CA LEU A 139 -9.46 -5.35 -5.28
C LEU A 139 -9.79 -3.87 -5.02
N GLN A 140 -11.02 -3.45 -5.35
CA GLN A 140 -11.51 -2.10 -5.05
C GLN A 140 -11.54 -1.84 -3.53
N ALA A 141 -12.03 -2.81 -2.75
CA ALA A 141 -12.02 -2.72 -1.29
C ALA A 141 -10.59 -2.62 -0.72
N PHE A 142 -9.62 -3.33 -1.27
CA PHE A 142 -8.21 -3.20 -0.89
C PHE A 142 -7.70 -1.77 -1.12
N TYR A 143 -7.97 -1.18 -2.26
CA TYR A 143 -7.56 0.21 -2.54
C TYR A 143 -8.24 1.22 -1.63
N TYR A 144 -9.54 1.08 -1.38
CA TYR A 144 -10.25 1.96 -0.44
C TYR A 144 -9.76 1.81 1.00
N MET A 145 -9.43 0.58 1.42
CA MET A 145 -8.85 0.34 2.75
C MET A 145 -7.52 1.10 2.91
N ASN A 146 -6.65 1.02 1.92
CA ASN A 146 -5.37 1.73 1.97
C ASN A 146 -5.57 3.26 1.95
N LEU A 147 -6.47 3.76 1.09
CA LEU A 147 -6.76 5.20 1.03
C LEU A 147 -7.27 5.74 2.37
N THR A 148 -8.23 5.07 2.98
CA THR A 148 -8.78 5.52 4.27
C THR A 148 -7.78 5.39 5.41
N ASP A 149 -6.92 4.36 5.38
CA ASP A 149 -5.84 4.19 6.37
C ASP A 149 -4.78 5.28 6.26
N ILE A 150 -4.57 5.83 5.06
CA ILE A 150 -3.64 6.93 4.81
C ILE A 150 -4.24 8.28 5.22
N LEU A 151 -5.51 8.53 4.88
CA LEU A 151 -6.11 9.87 4.88
C LEU A 151 -7.18 10.07 5.96
N GLY A 152 -7.87 9.01 6.39
CA GLY A 152 -9.11 9.08 7.17
C GLY A 152 -10.34 9.05 6.24
N PRO A 153 -11.24 10.05 6.30
CA PRO A 153 -12.40 10.16 5.40
C PRO A 153 -12.01 10.15 3.93
N ILE A 154 -12.77 9.45 3.10
CA ILE A 154 -12.58 9.39 1.65
C ILE A 154 -13.94 9.35 0.93
N VAL A 155 -13.93 9.64 -0.36
CA VAL A 155 -15.16 9.59 -1.18
C VAL A 155 -15.40 8.16 -1.65
N ILE A 156 -16.51 7.53 -1.24
CA ILE A 156 -16.97 6.23 -1.73
C ILE A 156 -18.41 6.29 -2.21
N SER A 157 -19.33 6.74 -1.35
CA SER A 157 -20.78 6.70 -1.63
C SER A 157 -21.21 7.56 -2.80
N GLU A 158 -20.48 8.62 -3.08
CA GLU A 158 -20.68 9.55 -4.20
C GLU A 158 -19.55 9.50 -5.25
N ALA A 159 -18.63 8.52 -5.13
CA ALA A 159 -17.58 8.34 -6.12
C ALA A 159 -18.15 8.01 -7.51
N PHE A 160 -17.53 8.55 -8.57
CA PHE A 160 -17.85 8.31 -9.98
C PHE A 160 -19.25 8.79 -10.44
N LYS A 161 -19.98 9.53 -9.63
CA LYS A 161 -21.34 10.01 -9.91
C LYS A 161 -21.42 11.38 -10.61
N GLY A 162 -20.28 11.94 -11.05
CA GLY A 162 -20.25 13.23 -11.72
C GLY A 162 -21.09 13.27 -13.01
N SER A 163 -20.99 12.23 -13.85
CA SER A 163 -21.73 12.18 -15.14
C SER A 163 -23.12 11.61 -15.02
N SER A 164 -23.37 10.65 -14.12
CA SER A 164 -24.67 9.99 -13.96
C SER A 164 -25.66 10.80 -13.13
N ASP A 165 -25.18 11.37 -12.02
CA ASP A 165 -26.03 12.02 -11.01
C ASP A 165 -25.72 13.51 -10.85
N GLU A 166 -24.85 14.06 -11.69
CA GLU A 166 -24.39 15.47 -11.67
C GLU A 166 -23.72 15.89 -10.34
N ILE A 167 -23.12 14.91 -9.59
CA ILE A 167 -22.45 15.16 -8.32
C ILE A 167 -20.99 15.56 -8.60
N TRP A 168 -20.74 16.85 -8.71
CA TRP A 168 -19.40 17.41 -8.97
C TRP A 168 -18.63 17.77 -7.70
N LYS A 169 -19.31 17.80 -6.54
CA LYS A 169 -18.74 18.05 -5.22
C LYS A 169 -19.15 16.91 -4.28
N PRO A 170 -18.52 15.74 -4.41
CA PRO A 170 -18.92 14.59 -3.63
C PRO A 170 -18.60 14.79 -2.14
N LYS A 171 -19.43 14.23 -1.27
CA LYS A 171 -19.17 14.16 0.16
C LYS A 171 -18.07 13.15 0.46
N TYR A 172 -17.34 13.38 1.54
CA TYR A 172 -16.45 12.37 2.11
C TYR A 172 -17.24 11.49 3.07
N ASP A 173 -17.09 10.19 2.94
CA ASP A 173 -17.60 9.24 3.91
C ASP A 173 -16.63 9.18 5.10
N THR A 174 -17.15 9.19 6.32
CA THR A 174 -16.33 9.05 7.54
C THR A 174 -15.55 7.74 7.52
N GLN A 175 -14.43 7.65 8.19
CA GLN A 175 -13.64 6.41 8.16
C GLN A 175 -14.46 5.22 8.72
N LYS A 176 -15.35 5.45 9.69
CA LYS A 176 -16.26 4.41 10.15
C LYS A 176 -17.19 3.92 9.04
N GLU A 177 -17.82 4.82 8.29
CA GLU A 177 -18.69 4.47 7.16
C GLU A 177 -17.90 3.72 6.08
N VAL A 178 -16.65 4.11 5.84
CA VAL A 178 -15.75 3.38 4.93
C VAL A 178 -15.53 1.93 5.40
N TYR A 179 -15.23 1.70 6.67
CA TYR A 179 -15.04 0.35 7.21
C TYR A 179 -16.34 -0.49 7.21
N ASP A 180 -17.49 0.15 7.35
CA ASP A 180 -18.81 -0.51 7.20
C ASP A 180 -19.04 -0.89 5.72
N TYR A 181 -18.68 -0.02 4.78
CA TYR A 181 -18.71 -0.32 3.34
C TYR A 181 -17.75 -1.48 2.98
N LEU A 182 -16.51 -1.47 3.48
CA LEU A 182 -15.54 -2.53 3.23
C LEU A 182 -16.06 -3.89 3.67
N ASP A 183 -16.61 -3.99 4.88
CA ASP A 183 -17.19 -5.24 5.38
C ASP A 183 -18.34 -5.71 4.49
N LYS A 184 -19.27 -4.82 4.16
CA LYS A 184 -20.40 -5.14 3.29
C LYS A 184 -19.94 -5.60 1.91
N SER A 185 -19.12 -4.80 1.23
CA SER A 185 -18.65 -5.05 -0.13
C SER A 185 -17.85 -6.36 -0.24
N LEU A 186 -16.92 -6.60 0.70
CA LEU A 186 -16.15 -7.84 0.70
C LEU A 186 -16.99 -9.08 1.00
N ASN A 187 -18.01 -8.98 1.88
CA ASN A 187 -18.94 -10.09 2.12
C ASN A 187 -19.78 -10.40 0.87
N GLU A 188 -20.29 -9.37 0.18
CA GLU A 188 -21.03 -9.53 -1.07
C GLU A 188 -20.13 -10.15 -2.16
N ALA A 189 -18.91 -9.67 -2.31
CA ALA A 189 -17.93 -10.23 -3.25
C ALA A 189 -17.62 -11.71 -2.94
N TYR A 190 -17.45 -12.06 -1.67
CA TYR A 190 -17.19 -13.45 -1.28
C TYR A 190 -18.33 -14.40 -1.70
N ALA A 191 -19.57 -13.96 -1.54
CA ALA A 191 -20.76 -14.73 -1.90
C ALA A 191 -20.92 -14.89 -3.44
N LEU A 192 -20.40 -13.95 -4.23
CA LEU A 192 -20.46 -14.02 -5.70
C LEU A 192 -19.41 -14.97 -6.31
N PHE A 193 -18.31 -15.27 -5.63
CA PHE A 193 -17.30 -16.17 -6.17
C PHE A 193 -17.84 -17.58 -6.42
N ASP A 194 -17.82 -17.98 -7.69
CA ASP A 194 -18.20 -19.31 -8.16
C ASP A 194 -16.96 -20.06 -8.65
N THR A 195 -16.57 -21.13 -7.94
CA THR A 195 -15.42 -21.96 -8.31
C THR A 195 -15.65 -22.80 -9.56
N ASN A 196 -16.88 -22.94 -10.04
CA ASN A 196 -17.21 -23.55 -11.33
C ASN A 196 -17.23 -22.53 -12.48
N GLY A 197 -17.22 -21.24 -12.16
CA GLY A 197 -17.09 -20.16 -13.12
C GLY A 197 -15.64 -19.90 -13.53
N THR A 198 -15.44 -18.95 -14.42
CA THR A 198 -14.12 -18.62 -14.96
C THR A 198 -13.66 -17.21 -14.60
N LEU A 199 -12.35 -17.01 -14.52
CA LEU A 199 -11.66 -15.73 -14.61
C LEU A 199 -10.49 -15.93 -15.57
N THR A 200 -10.31 -15.02 -16.54
CA THR A 200 -9.33 -15.19 -17.63
C THR A 200 -7.90 -15.11 -17.09
N ALA A 201 -7.18 -16.20 -17.18
CA ALA A 201 -5.84 -16.36 -16.61
C ALA A 201 -4.84 -15.30 -17.10
N SER A 202 -4.87 -14.95 -18.40
CA SER A 202 -3.97 -13.94 -18.97
C SER A 202 -4.26 -12.50 -18.53
N ALA A 203 -5.44 -12.25 -17.97
CA ALA A 203 -5.82 -10.94 -17.42
C ALA A 203 -5.61 -10.83 -15.91
N ASP A 204 -5.41 -11.97 -15.24
CA ASP A 204 -5.16 -12.04 -13.80
C ASP A 204 -3.67 -12.29 -13.53
N ALA A 205 -2.93 -11.19 -13.39
CA ALA A 205 -1.48 -11.22 -13.18
C ALA A 205 -1.08 -11.85 -11.83
N ASN A 206 -2.00 -11.95 -10.88
CA ASN A 206 -1.71 -12.44 -9.53
C ASN A 206 -1.98 -13.93 -9.37
N TYR A 207 -3.16 -14.38 -9.75
CA TYR A 207 -3.59 -15.74 -9.46
C TYR A 207 -3.88 -16.58 -10.69
N GLY A 208 -3.71 -16.00 -11.90
CA GLY A 208 -3.94 -16.75 -13.15
C GLY A 208 -5.35 -17.30 -13.28
N GLY A 209 -6.34 -16.61 -12.72
CA GLY A 209 -7.75 -17.00 -12.75
C GLY A 209 -8.17 -17.99 -11.65
N ASP A 210 -7.32 -18.26 -10.67
CA ASP A 210 -7.65 -19.15 -9.53
C ASP A 210 -8.63 -18.50 -8.57
N ILE A 211 -9.89 -18.86 -8.68
CA ILE A 211 -10.98 -18.33 -7.84
C ILE A 211 -10.80 -18.69 -6.36
N THR A 212 -10.19 -19.82 -6.05
CA THR A 212 -9.94 -20.21 -4.66
C THR A 212 -8.97 -19.26 -3.98
N LYS A 213 -7.94 -18.81 -4.69
CA LYS A 213 -7.00 -17.81 -4.18
C LYS A 213 -7.64 -16.44 -4.02
N TRP A 214 -8.53 -16.03 -4.94
CA TRP A 214 -9.32 -14.81 -4.79
C TRP A 214 -10.23 -14.85 -3.56
N LYS A 215 -10.87 -15.99 -3.27
CA LYS A 215 -11.66 -16.18 -2.04
C LYS A 215 -10.80 -16.05 -0.78
N LYS A 216 -9.60 -16.66 -0.78
CA LYS A 216 -8.65 -16.54 0.33
C LYS A 216 -8.18 -15.09 0.52
N LEU A 217 -7.87 -14.37 -0.55
CA LEU A 217 -7.54 -12.95 -0.48
C LEU A 217 -8.68 -12.13 0.13
N ASN A 218 -9.91 -12.33 -0.34
CA ASN A 218 -11.08 -11.63 0.17
C ASN A 218 -11.26 -11.84 1.68
N ALA A 219 -11.24 -13.09 2.15
CA ALA A 219 -11.36 -13.43 3.57
C ALA A 219 -10.21 -12.80 4.38
N SER A 220 -8.99 -12.82 3.85
CA SER A 220 -7.81 -12.20 4.47
C SER A 220 -7.95 -10.68 4.63
N LEU A 221 -8.43 -9.99 3.60
CA LEU A 221 -8.68 -8.54 3.66
C LEU A 221 -9.75 -8.18 4.69
N ARG A 222 -10.78 -9.00 4.82
CA ARG A 222 -11.81 -8.83 5.87
C ARG A 222 -11.23 -8.98 7.27
N MET A 223 -10.35 -9.95 7.49
CA MET A 223 -9.64 -10.13 8.78
C MET A 223 -8.71 -8.95 9.06
N ILE A 224 -7.95 -8.49 8.07
CA ILE A 224 -7.05 -7.32 8.19
C ILE A 224 -7.85 -6.04 8.50
N ALA A 225 -9.00 -5.83 7.87
CA ALA A 225 -9.86 -4.71 8.20
C ALA A 225 -10.46 -4.81 9.61
N ALA A 226 -10.92 -6.01 9.99
CA ALA A 226 -11.56 -6.24 11.28
C ALA A 226 -10.61 -6.06 12.47
N ILE A 227 -9.34 -6.50 12.38
CA ILE A 227 -8.39 -6.37 13.48
C ILE A 227 -8.06 -4.91 13.81
N LYS A 228 -8.16 -4.00 12.85
CA LYS A 228 -7.95 -2.56 13.08
C LYS A 228 -8.99 -1.94 14.01
N LEU A 229 -10.12 -2.58 14.16
CA LEU A 229 -11.17 -2.15 15.08
C LEU A 229 -10.91 -2.59 16.53
N SER A 230 -9.79 -3.29 16.80
CA SER A 230 -9.50 -3.90 18.09
C SER A 230 -9.59 -2.96 19.30
N ASP A 231 -9.30 -1.69 19.09
CA ASP A 231 -9.20 -0.72 20.18
C ASP A 231 -10.29 0.36 20.11
N VAL A 232 -10.85 0.63 18.92
CA VAL A 232 -11.92 1.63 18.73
C VAL A 232 -13.32 1.03 18.82
N ASP A 233 -13.52 -0.18 18.28
CA ASP A 233 -14.81 -0.92 18.33
C ASP A 233 -14.55 -2.44 18.34
N PRO A 234 -14.06 -2.98 19.48
CA PRO A 234 -13.65 -4.39 19.57
C PRO A 234 -14.80 -5.38 19.38
N ALA A 235 -16.04 -5.00 19.69
CA ALA A 235 -17.20 -5.88 19.52
C ALA A 235 -17.50 -6.12 18.04
N THR A 236 -17.55 -5.06 17.25
CA THR A 236 -17.70 -5.13 15.80
C THR A 236 -16.51 -5.83 15.16
N GLY A 237 -15.28 -5.48 15.57
CA GLY A 237 -14.06 -6.12 15.09
C GLY A 237 -14.09 -7.64 15.29
N LYS A 238 -14.40 -8.11 16.50
CA LYS A 238 -14.53 -9.54 16.83
C LYS A 238 -15.55 -10.26 15.94
N SER A 239 -16.74 -9.67 15.79
CA SER A 239 -17.82 -10.27 14.99
C SER A 239 -17.44 -10.43 13.52
N ARG A 240 -16.89 -9.36 12.91
CA ARG A 240 -16.44 -9.36 11.51
C ARG A 240 -15.27 -10.33 11.30
N PHE A 241 -14.32 -10.32 12.22
CA PHE A 241 -13.15 -11.20 12.16
C PHE A 241 -13.55 -12.67 12.20
N ALA A 242 -14.37 -13.07 13.17
CA ALA A 242 -14.79 -14.47 13.33
C ALA A 242 -15.52 -15.00 12.10
N LYS A 243 -16.34 -14.18 11.45
CA LYS A 243 -17.01 -14.53 10.19
C LYS A 243 -15.98 -14.75 9.06
N ALA A 244 -15.05 -13.82 8.87
CA ALA A 244 -14.02 -13.90 7.84
C ALA A 244 -13.07 -15.10 8.05
N TYR A 245 -12.70 -15.38 9.30
CA TYR A 245 -11.90 -16.54 9.68
C TYR A 245 -12.60 -17.87 9.31
N GLY A 246 -13.92 -17.95 9.50
CA GLY A 246 -14.72 -19.12 9.11
C GLY A 246 -14.74 -19.36 7.59
N ASP A 247 -14.56 -18.31 6.79
CA ASP A 247 -14.48 -18.38 5.31
C ASP A 247 -13.10 -18.84 4.80
N GLY A 248 -12.03 -18.77 5.63
CA GLY A 248 -10.68 -19.26 5.36
C GLY A 248 -9.78 -18.27 4.61
N GLY A 249 -8.73 -17.80 5.30
CA GLY A 249 -7.72 -16.89 4.75
C GLY A 249 -6.56 -17.59 4.04
N MET A 250 -5.52 -16.80 3.75
CA MET A 250 -4.26 -17.29 3.22
C MET A 250 -3.50 -18.10 4.27
N THR A 251 -2.97 -19.25 3.89
CA THR A 251 -2.23 -20.16 4.80
C THR A 251 -0.84 -20.52 4.30
N ALA A 252 -0.53 -20.27 3.05
CA ALA A 252 0.76 -20.59 2.44
C ALA A 252 1.32 -19.39 1.66
N ALA A 253 2.63 -19.28 1.55
CA ALA A 253 3.29 -18.21 0.81
C ALA A 253 2.76 -18.06 -0.63
N ALA A 254 2.39 -19.17 -1.27
CA ALA A 254 1.82 -19.19 -2.61
C ALA A 254 0.40 -18.60 -2.73
N ASP A 255 -0.29 -18.34 -1.61
CA ASP A 255 -1.60 -17.67 -1.58
C ASP A 255 -1.48 -16.13 -1.65
N GLY A 256 -0.28 -15.60 -1.44
CA GLY A 256 -0.04 -14.16 -1.33
C GLY A 256 -0.46 -13.36 -2.55
N LEU A 257 -0.81 -12.09 -2.33
CA LEU A 257 -0.97 -11.09 -3.36
C LEU A 257 0.38 -10.43 -3.63
N PHE A 258 0.81 -10.42 -4.89
CA PHE A 258 2.11 -9.88 -5.28
C PHE A 258 1.97 -8.81 -6.36
N HIS A 259 2.92 -7.88 -6.38
CA HIS A 259 3.18 -7.04 -7.53
C HIS A 259 4.42 -7.55 -8.25
N THR A 260 4.30 -7.81 -9.56
CA THR A 260 5.44 -8.18 -10.41
C THR A 260 5.76 -7.00 -11.31
N HIS A 261 6.99 -6.51 -11.24
CA HIS A 261 7.48 -5.49 -12.13
C HIS A 261 7.72 -6.06 -13.54
N ASP A 262 7.53 -5.26 -14.56
CA ASP A 262 7.70 -5.59 -15.97
C ASP A 262 8.29 -4.41 -16.78
N ASP A 263 8.49 -4.56 -18.07
CA ASP A 263 9.03 -3.54 -18.97
C ASP A 263 8.18 -2.25 -19.05
N LEU A 264 6.94 -2.30 -18.63
CA LEU A 264 6.02 -1.15 -18.61
C LEU A 264 5.82 -0.57 -17.21
N ASN A 265 6.27 -1.29 -16.20
CA ASN A 265 6.10 -0.95 -14.80
C ASN A 265 7.35 -1.38 -14.03
N TRP A 266 8.40 -0.62 -14.22
CA TRP A 266 9.74 -0.92 -13.73
C TRP A 266 9.83 -0.81 -12.22
N ASN A 267 10.66 -1.67 -11.64
CA ASN A 267 11.06 -1.49 -10.25
C ASN A 267 11.95 -0.26 -10.12
N MET A 268 11.39 0.83 -9.62
CA MET A 268 12.15 2.07 -9.45
C MET A 268 13.32 1.92 -8.47
N MET A 269 13.21 0.98 -7.49
CA MET A 269 14.32 0.65 -6.58
C MET A 269 15.56 0.14 -7.34
N TYR A 270 15.38 -0.52 -8.50
CA TYR A 270 16.50 -0.94 -9.35
C TYR A 270 17.35 0.25 -9.79
N TYR A 271 16.72 1.33 -10.22
CA TYR A 271 17.43 2.52 -10.70
C TYR A 271 18.04 3.36 -9.57
N TRP A 272 17.43 3.35 -8.40
CA TRP A 272 17.85 4.24 -7.31
C TRP A 272 18.77 3.56 -6.32
N ASP A 273 18.60 2.28 -6.05
CA ASP A 273 19.26 1.59 -4.94
C ASP A 273 20.08 0.36 -5.35
N ASN A 274 19.95 -0.16 -6.59
CA ASN A 274 20.68 -1.36 -7.00
C ASN A 274 22.16 -1.04 -7.29
N PRO A 275 23.12 -1.63 -6.56
CA PRO A 275 24.55 -1.40 -6.79
C PRO A 275 25.05 -1.80 -8.18
N SER A 276 24.33 -2.70 -8.87
CA SER A 276 24.68 -3.13 -10.23
C SER A 276 24.25 -2.14 -11.30
N TYR A 277 23.42 -1.14 -10.98
CA TYR A 277 23.01 -0.13 -11.94
C TYR A 277 24.01 1.04 -11.95
N PRO A 278 24.65 1.35 -13.10
CA PRO A 278 25.77 2.31 -13.15
C PRO A 278 25.47 3.73 -12.69
N SER A 279 24.21 4.12 -12.74
CA SER A 279 23.72 5.45 -12.33
C SER A 279 22.90 5.42 -11.04
N ALA A 280 22.94 4.31 -10.32
CA ALA A 280 22.22 4.21 -9.05
C ALA A 280 22.69 5.31 -8.09
N SER A 281 21.71 5.92 -7.47
CA SER A 281 21.96 7.05 -6.57
C SER A 281 22.17 6.60 -5.13
N PHE A 282 21.87 5.33 -4.81
CA PHE A 282 21.92 4.76 -3.46
C PHE A 282 21.21 5.66 -2.45
N CYS A 283 19.93 5.85 -2.67
CA CYS A 283 19.16 6.80 -1.89
C CYS A 283 18.70 6.23 -0.56
N ASN A 284 18.44 4.91 -0.48
CA ASN A 284 17.79 4.28 0.65
C ASN A 284 18.61 3.11 1.22
N ALA A 285 18.58 2.99 2.54
CA ALA A 285 19.17 1.90 3.28
C ALA A 285 18.15 1.27 4.23
N PRO A 286 18.32 0.02 4.65
CA PRO A 286 17.57 -0.54 5.76
C PRO A 286 17.66 0.36 7.00
N ASN A 287 16.51 0.56 7.66
CA ASN A 287 16.43 1.39 8.85
C ASN A 287 17.10 0.71 10.05
N TYR A 288 17.60 1.53 10.96
CA TYR A 288 18.17 1.13 12.26
C TYR A 288 17.29 0.12 13.00
N TYR A 289 15.96 0.32 13.03
CA TYR A 289 15.06 -0.52 13.78
C TYR A 289 14.96 -1.93 13.22
N ILE A 290 14.69 -2.08 11.92
CA ILE A 290 14.52 -3.42 11.33
C ILE A 290 15.80 -4.25 11.45
N VAL A 291 16.94 -3.63 11.27
CA VAL A 291 18.24 -4.33 11.40
C VAL A 291 18.51 -4.72 12.85
N ASN A 292 18.28 -3.83 13.81
CA ASN A 292 18.56 -4.11 15.22
C ASN A 292 17.59 -5.14 15.83
N GLU A 293 16.28 -5.06 15.51
CA GLU A 293 15.31 -6.05 16.00
C GLU A 293 15.65 -7.45 15.48
N MET A 294 15.98 -7.58 14.19
CA MET A 294 16.39 -8.86 13.63
C MET A 294 17.72 -9.37 14.20
N LYS A 295 18.65 -8.47 14.48
CA LYS A 295 19.93 -8.79 15.12
C LYS A 295 19.74 -9.32 16.56
N GLN A 296 18.93 -8.64 17.36
CA GLN A 296 18.62 -9.05 18.74
C GLN A 296 17.92 -10.41 18.80
N LEU A 297 17.05 -10.68 17.84
CA LEU A 297 16.33 -11.96 17.74
C LEU A 297 17.17 -13.05 17.06
N GLN A 298 18.36 -12.76 16.54
CA GLN A 298 19.16 -13.66 15.71
C GLN A 298 18.32 -14.25 14.56
N ASP A 299 17.60 -13.37 13.85
CA ASP A 299 16.61 -13.75 12.84
C ASP A 299 17.28 -14.12 11.50
N PRO A 300 17.25 -15.37 11.05
CA PRO A 300 17.90 -15.79 9.81
C PRO A 300 17.38 -15.12 8.54
N ARG A 301 16.15 -14.55 8.55
CA ARG A 301 15.61 -13.78 7.42
C ARG A 301 16.46 -12.53 7.12
N MET A 302 17.27 -12.06 8.08
CA MET A 302 18.20 -10.96 7.90
C MET A 302 19.11 -11.17 6.69
N PHE A 303 19.62 -12.39 6.49
CA PHE A 303 20.50 -12.76 5.36
C PHE A 303 19.75 -12.85 4.01
N LYS A 304 18.44 -12.68 4.02
CA LYS A 304 17.58 -12.62 2.82
C LYS A 304 17.04 -11.22 2.55
N TYR A 305 16.98 -10.39 3.60
CA TYR A 305 16.46 -9.01 3.52
C TYR A 305 17.55 -8.02 3.15
N PHE A 306 18.78 -8.26 3.59
CA PHE A 306 19.87 -7.33 3.46
C PHE A 306 21.10 -7.97 2.81
N ASP A 307 21.85 -7.11 2.11
CA ASP A 307 23.21 -7.42 1.65
C ASP A 307 24.23 -6.58 2.40
N ILE A 308 25.40 -7.17 2.67
CA ILE A 308 26.50 -6.47 3.33
C ILE A 308 27.30 -5.60 2.36
N GLU A 309 27.14 -5.75 1.07
CA GLU A 309 27.81 -4.97 0.01
C GLU A 309 27.25 -3.56 -0.05
N GLY A 310 27.48 -2.79 1.01
CA GLY A 310 26.92 -1.46 1.18
C GLY A 310 27.27 -0.46 0.06
N TYR A 311 26.86 0.77 0.25
CA TYR A 311 26.83 1.88 -0.73
C TYR A 311 28.19 2.33 -1.28
N LEU A 312 29.33 1.89 -0.75
CA LEU A 312 30.66 2.26 -1.20
C LEU A 312 31.46 1.10 -1.83
N GLY A 313 30.77 0.04 -2.24
CA GLY A 313 31.42 -1.13 -2.82
C GLY A 313 31.64 -2.26 -1.79
N SER A 314 32.41 -3.28 -2.18
CA SER A 314 32.64 -4.43 -1.32
C SER A 314 33.29 -4.02 -0.01
N ARG A 315 32.62 -4.32 1.10
CA ARG A 315 33.23 -4.19 2.43
C ARG A 315 34.31 -5.26 2.60
N ASP A 316 35.25 -4.95 3.45
CA ASP A 316 36.26 -5.91 3.86
C ASP A 316 35.59 -7.16 4.50
N PRO A 317 35.69 -8.33 3.86
CA PRO A 317 35.00 -9.53 4.36
C PRO A 317 35.61 -10.07 5.66
N GLU A 318 36.82 -9.65 6.02
CA GLU A 318 37.41 -10.01 7.31
C GLU A 318 36.77 -9.21 8.46
N LYS A 319 36.36 -7.97 8.18
CA LYS A 319 35.64 -7.13 9.14
C LYS A 319 34.12 -7.33 9.15
N PHE A 320 33.55 -7.71 8.02
CA PHE A 320 32.12 -7.90 7.84
C PHE A 320 31.83 -9.28 7.24
N PRO A 321 31.97 -10.37 8.00
CA PRO A 321 31.60 -11.71 7.53
C PRO A 321 30.13 -11.77 7.12
N ARG A 322 29.83 -12.40 5.95
CA ARG A 322 28.48 -12.46 5.39
C ARG A 322 27.48 -13.28 6.22
N ASP A 323 27.98 -14.17 7.05
CA ASP A 323 27.25 -15.08 7.92
C ASP A 323 27.14 -14.59 9.37
N SER A 324 27.59 -13.38 9.65
CA SER A 324 27.50 -12.77 10.98
C SER A 324 26.41 -11.71 11.05
N TYR A 325 25.52 -11.83 12.01
CA TYR A 325 24.53 -10.80 12.32
C TYR A 325 25.18 -9.44 12.63
N ASP A 326 26.36 -9.45 13.24
CA ASP A 326 27.09 -8.23 13.61
C ASP A 326 27.63 -7.43 12.43
N SER A 327 27.62 -8.02 11.25
CA SER A 327 28.03 -7.34 10.01
C SER A 327 26.99 -6.37 9.46
N PHE A 328 25.74 -6.42 9.93
CA PHE A 328 24.64 -5.60 9.42
C PHE A 328 24.40 -4.37 10.29
N TYR A 329 24.32 -3.21 9.65
CA TYR A 329 24.01 -1.95 10.30
C TYR A 329 22.94 -1.20 9.52
N GLY A 330 21.84 -0.86 10.21
CA GLY A 330 20.77 -0.02 9.67
C GLY A 330 21.02 1.44 9.97
N VAL A 331 20.48 2.31 9.15
CA VAL A 331 20.64 3.77 9.28
C VAL A 331 19.47 4.35 10.08
N PRO A 332 19.72 5.18 11.11
CA PRO A 332 18.65 5.92 11.77
C PRO A 332 17.96 6.87 10.81
N PHE A 333 16.64 6.99 10.94
CA PHE A 333 15.85 7.93 10.16
C PHE A 333 15.72 9.28 10.88
N GLY A 334 15.90 10.39 10.17
CA GLY A 334 15.83 11.74 10.74
C GLY A 334 17.15 12.24 11.31
N LEU A 335 18.29 11.76 10.79
CA LEU A 335 19.62 12.31 11.08
C LEU A 335 19.78 13.72 10.48
N ASN A 336 20.71 14.48 11.03
CA ASN A 336 21.08 15.79 10.50
C ASN A 336 21.72 15.63 9.11
N ASP A 337 21.89 16.65 8.41
CA ASP A 337 22.33 16.83 7.05
C ASP A 337 23.26 15.73 6.42
N ASN A 338 23.80 16.02 5.27
CA ASN A 338 24.69 15.15 4.51
C ASN A 338 25.92 14.64 5.29
N THR A 339 26.32 15.28 6.38
CA THR A 339 27.52 14.91 7.14
C THR A 339 27.24 13.70 8.02
N ASP A 340 26.15 13.75 8.81
CA ASP A 340 25.78 12.65 9.71
C ASP A 340 25.38 11.41 8.92
N VAL A 341 24.57 11.60 7.87
CA VAL A 341 24.17 10.53 6.96
C VAL A 341 25.36 9.91 6.24
N SER A 342 26.31 10.74 5.79
CA SER A 342 27.51 10.26 5.08
C SER A 342 28.44 9.43 5.96
N ALA A 343 28.44 9.67 7.26
CA ALA A 343 29.22 8.89 8.23
C ALA A 343 28.72 7.42 8.32
N TRP A 344 27.44 7.16 8.01
CA TRP A 344 26.87 5.81 8.01
C TRP A 344 27.19 5.01 6.74
N LYS A 345 27.50 5.65 5.61
CA LYS A 345 27.72 4.97 4.32
C LYS A 345 28.72 3.81 4.37
N PRO A 346 29.83 3.89 5.12
CA PRO A 346 30.79 2.77 5.22
C PRO A 346 30.22 1.54 5.96
N TYR A 347 29.18 1.73 6.74
CA TYR A 347 28.64 0.70 7.65
C TYR A 347 27.26 0.18 7.22
N ALA A 348 26.45 1.02 6.59
CA ALA A 348 25.08 0.68 6.24
C ALA A 348 25.02 -0.54 5.32
N CYS A 349 24.22 -1.54 5.68
CA CYS A 349 23.85 -2.62 4.78
C CYS A 349 22.93 -2.09 3.66
N SER A 350 22.82 -2.81 2.56
CA SER A 350 21.90 -2.50 1.48
C SER A 350 20.67 -3.40 1.52
N ILE A 351 19.64 -3.01 0.80
CA ILE A 351 18.49 -3.87 0.49
C ILE A 351 18.99 -5.04 -0.36
N ALA A 352 18.50 -6.26 -0.11
CA ALA A 352 18.94 -7.44 -0.85
C ALA A 352 18.69 -7.30 -2.36
N ASN A 353 19.72 -7.63 -3.15
CA ASN A 353 19.72 -7.46 -4.61
C ASN A 353 18.50 -8.08 -5.33
N LYS A 354 17.98 -9.20 -4.84
CA LYS A 354 16.78 -9.82 -5.42
C LYS A 354 15.53 -8.98 -5.32
N MET A 355 15.42 -8.12 -4.29
CA MET A 355 14.31 -7.19 -4.13
C MET A 355 14.47 -5.95 -5.02
N LEU A 356 15.70 -5.66 -5.37
CA LEU A 356 16.09 -4.54 -6.23
C LEU A 356 16.11 -4.92 -7.72
N ALA A 357 15.88 -6.19 -8.08
CA ALA A 357 15.84 -6.62 -9.48
C ALA A 357 14.75 -5.88 -10.27
N MET A 358 15.00 -5.62 -11.56
CA MET A 358 14.09 -4.87 -12.42
C MET A 358 12.72 -5.55 -12.54
N ASP A 359 12.70 -6.87 -12.52
CA ASP A 359 11.53 -7.75 -12.60
C ASP A 359 11.14 -8.35 -11.25
N ALA A 360 11.52 -7.73 -10.14
CA ALA A 360 11.26 -8.24 -8.82
C ALA A 360 9.76 -8.47 -8.59
N LYS A 361 9.44 -9.62 -7.99
CA LYS A 361 8.12 -9.95 -7.50
C LYS A 361 8.03 -9.58 -6.02
N LEU A 362 7.40 -8.45 -5.73
CA LEU A 362 7.29 -7.91 -4.38
C LEU A 362 5.96 -8.30 -3.74
N PRO A 363 5.93 -8.75 -2.49
CA PRO A 363 4.71 -9.11 -1.80
C PRO A 363 3.89 -7.86 -1.43
N VAL A 364 2.58 -7.94 -1.57
CA VAL A 364 1.62 -6.90 -1.15
C VAL A 364 0.86 -7.40 0.09
N ILE A 365 0.13 -8.50 -0.02
CA ILE A 365 -0.50 -9.16 1.14
C ILE A 365 0.06 -10.57 1.24
N THR A 366 0.57 -10.95 2.41
CA THR A 366 1.26 -12.23 2.61
C THR A 366 0.48 -13.15 3.54
N ALA A 367 0.66 -14.46 3.38
CA ALA A 367 0.14 -15.44 4.32
C ALA A 367 0.71 -15.23 5.75
N ALA A 368 1.96 -14.80 5.84
CA ALA A 368 2.57 -14.48 7.13
C ALA A 368 1.80 -13.37 7.87
N ARG A 369 1.44 -12.29 7.17
CA ARG A 369 0.59 -11.22 7.72
C ARG A 369 -0.74 -11.76 8.21
N VAL A 370 -1.41 -12.59 7.40
CA VAL A 370 -2.74 -13.13 7.72
C VAL A 370 -2.69 -14.04 8.94
N LEU A 371 -1.79 -15.01 8.96
CA LEU A 371 -1.61 -15.95 10.06
C LEU A 371 -1.23 -15.25 11.38
N LEU A 372 -0.38 -14.22 11.34
CA LEU A 372 -0.04 -13.41 12.51
C LEU A 372 -1.20 -12.51 12.94
N THR A 373 -2.07 -12.11 12.03
CA THR A 373 -3.31 -11.39 12.37
C THR A 373 -4.33 -12.35 13.01
N GLU A 374 -4.41 -13.59 12.54
CA GLU A 374 -5.19 -14.67 13.18
C GLU A 374 -4.64 -15.03 14.58
N ALA A 375 -3.31 -15.06 14.74
CA ALA A 375 -2.67 -15.27 16.05
C ALA A 375 -3.06 -14.16 17.05
N GLU A 376 -3.07 -12.90 16.61
CA GLU A 376 -3.53 -11.76 17.42
C GLU A 376 -5.01 -11.92 17.82
N ALA A 377 -5.87 -12.27 16.86
CA ALA A 377 -7.30 -12.50 17.14
C ALA A 377 -7.54 -13.66 18.10
N ALA A 378 -6.77 -14.75 17.99
CA ALA A 378 -6.82 -15.87 18.91
C ALA A 378 -6.34 -15.46 20.31
N GLN A 379 -5.23 -14.70 20.42
CA GLN A 379 -4.71 -14.18 21.68
C GLN A 379 -5.70 -13.22 22.36
N ARG A 380 -6.47 -12.44 21.58
CA ARG A 380 -7.56 -11.58 22.08
C ARG A 380 -8.85 -12.36 22.43
N GLY A 381 -8.91 -13.66 22.15
CA GLY A 381 -10.12 -14.48 22.37
C GLY A 381 -11.26 -14.15 21.38
N TRP A 382 -10.93 -13.69 20.18
CA TRP A 382 -11.89 -13.43 19.12
C TRP A 382 -12.29 -14.66 18.33
N ILE A 383 -11.37 -15.62 18.22
CA ILE A 383 -11.55 -16.93 17.57
C ILE A 383 -11.07 -18.05 18.48
N SER A 384 -11.69 -19.24 18.34
CA SER A 384 -11.28 -20.45 19.05
C SER A 384 -10.19 -21.18 18.29
N ALA A 385 -8.97 -20.60 18.32
CA ALA A 385 -7.79 -21.17 17.69
C ALA A 385 -6.59 -21.08 18.64
N ASP A 386 -5.57 -21.91 18.41
CA ASP A 386 -4.32 -21.91 19.17
C ASP A 386 -3.42 -20.75 18.67
N ALA A 387 -3.34 -19.69 19.47
CA ALA A 387 -2.56 -18.50 19.13
C ALA A 387 -1.07 -18.84 18.88
N LYS A 388 -0.49 -19.77 19.65
CA LYS A 388 0.89 -20.20 19.48
C LYS A 388 1.11 -20.89 18.13
N LYS A 389 0.22 -21.80 17.74
CA LYS A 389 0.32 -22.48 16.44
C LYS A 389 0.20 -21.52 15.28
N LEU A 390 -0.73 -20.55 15.35
CA LEU A 390 -0.89 -19.53 14.32
C LEU A 390 0.32 -18.59 14.25
N TYR A 391 0.87 -18.19 15.40
CA TYR A 391 2.09 -17.39 15.48
C TYR A 391 3.29 -18.09 14.82
N GLU A 392 3.55 -19.35 15.19
CA GLU A 392 4.62 -20.16 14.60
C GLU A 392 4.41 -20.36 13.09
N ALA A 393 3.17 -20.66 12.67
CA ALA A 393 2.82 -20.81 11.26
C ALA A 393 3.05 -19.51 10.45
N GLY A 394 2.71 -18.35 11.03
CA GLY A 394 2.93 -17.07 10.40
C GLY A 394 4.42 -16.75 10.21
N ILE A 395 5.25 -17.04 11.20
CA ILE A 395 6.71 -16.90 11.09
C ILE A 395 7.25 -17.83 9.99
N LYS A 396 6.87 -19.11 10.02
CA LYS A 396 7.30 -20.11 9.03
C LYS A 396 6.88 -19.71 7.60
N ALA A 397 5.67 -19.21 7.44
CA ALA A 397 5.22 -18.70 6.14
C ALA A 397 6.08 -17.52 5.62
N SER A 398 6.60 -16.67 6.53
CA SER A 398 7.56 -15.63 6.17
C SER A 398 8.92 -16.21 5.76
N PHE A 399 9.42 -17.21 6.46
CA PHE A 399 10.65 -17.92 6.07
C PHE A 399 10.51 -18.56 4.70
N ASP A 400 9.42 -19.27 4.44
CA ASP A 400 9.12 -19.89 3.13
C ASP A 400 9.07 -18.84 2.00
N GLN A 401 8.41 -17.72 2.25
CA GLN A 401 8.30 -16.62 1.26
C GLN A 401 9.67 -16.11 0.82
N TRP A 402 10.60 -15.98 1.75
CA TRP A 402 11.91 -15.41 1.50
C TRP A 402 12.99 -16.46 1.23
N GLY A 403 12.67 -17.76 1.36
CA GLY A 403 13.61 -18.86 1.22
C GLY A 403 14.69 -18.80 2.29
N ALA A 404 14.30 -18.52 3.53
CA ALA A 404 15.19 -18.56 4.68
C ALA A 404 15.11 -19.95 5.35
N ASP A 405 16.25 -20.42 5.85
CA ASP A 405 16.35 -21.68 6.57
C ASP A 405 16.29 -21.45 8.09
N GLY A 406 16.08 -22.51 8.87
CA GLY A 406 16.14 -22.46 10.33
C GLY A 406 14.87 -21.97 11.01
N ALA A 407 13.70 -22.06 10.35
CA ALA A 407 12.42 -21.59 10.90
C ALA A 407 12.01 -22.31 12.19
N ASP A 408 12.24 -23.63 12.28
CA ASP A 408 11.86 -24.44 13.46
C ASP A 408 12.72 -24.08 14.67
N GLU A 409 14.01 -23.91 14.50
CA GLU A 409 14.94 -23.48 15.54
C GLU A 409 14.64 -22.05 15.99
N TYR A 410 14.32 -21.17 15.03
CA TYR A 410 14.00 -19.77 15.34
C TYR A 410 12.75 -19.64 16.21
N VAL A 411 11.63 -20.30 15.85
CA VAL A 411 10.38 -20.22 16.63
C VAL A 411 10.50 -20.89 18.00
N ALA A 412 11.40 -21.87 18.15
CA ALA A 412 11.67 -22.55 19.42
C ALA A 412 12.63 -21.77 20.33
N SER A 413 13.32 -20.76 19.84
CA SER A 413 14.28 -19.98 20.62
C SER A 413 13.59 -19.24 21.76
N ALA A 414 14.28 -19.05 22.89
CA ALA A 414 13.71 -18.37 24.06
C ALA A 414 13.31 -16.90 23.79
N ALA A 415 13.95 -16.25 22.84
CA ALA A 415 13.64 -14.88 22.45
C ALA A 415 12.36 -14.75 21.63
N VAL A 416 12.00 -15.81 20.88
CA VAL A 416 10.90 -15.81 19.91
C VAL A 416 9.68 -16.60 20.40
N ALA A 417 9.89 -17.67 21.20
CA ALA A 417 8.80 -18.48 21.71
C ALA A 417 7.69 -17.63 22.33
N LEU A 418 6.43 -17.86 21.89
CA LEU A 418 5.29 -17.02 22.26
C LEU A 418 5.08 -17.02 23.77
N LYS A 419 5.02 -15.84 24.34
CA LYS A 419 4.74 -15.59 25.76
C LYS A 419 3.22 -15.61 26.03
N SER A 420 2.76 -14.89 27.03
CA SER A 420 1.35 -14.79 27.39
C SER A 420 0.92 -13.34 27.61
N GLY A 421 -0.39 -13.08 27.62
CA GLY A 421 -0.96 -11.77 27.90
C GLY A 421 -0.54 -10.71 26.86
N ASN A 422 -0.20 -9.52 27.33
CA ASN A 422 0.18 -8.39 26.47
C ASN A 422 1.54 -8.60 25.80
N GLU A 423 2.48 -9.29 26.46
CA GLU A 423 3.76 -9.60 25.84
C GLU A 423 3.60 -10.47 24.58
N ALA A 424 2.60 -11.38 24.58
CA ALA A 424 2.29 -12.16 23.38
C ALA A 424 1.76 -11.27 22.24
N LEU A 425 0.91 -10.28 22.55
CA LEU A 425 0.41 -9.33 21.53
C LEU A 425 1.55 -8.50 20.94
N GLU A 426 2.49 -8.05 21.75
CA GLU A 426 3.68 -7.33 21.30
C GLU A 426 4.58 -8.22 20.42
N GLN A 427 4.83 -9.48 20.82
CA GLN A 427 5.61 -10.43 20.01
C GLN A 427 4.94 -10.71 18.66
N ILE A 428 3.62 -10.93 18.65
CA ILE A 428 2.87 -11.14 17.40
C ILE A 428 2.96 -9.90 16.50
N ALA A 429 2.78 -8.71 17.06
CA ALA A 429 2.91 -7.45 16.31
C ALA A 429 4.33 -7.27 15.74
N LEU A 430 5.37 -7.55 16.54
CA LEU A 430 6.77 -7.45 16.10
C LEU A 430 7.07 -8.43 14.96
N GLN A 431 6.66 -9.71 15.10
CA GLN A 431 6.89 -10.70 14.05
C GLN A 431 6.11 -10.37 12.76
N ARG A 432 4.90 -9.80 12.88
CA ARG A 432 4.13 -9.32 11.73
C ARG A 432 4.82 -8.14 11.05
N TRP A 433 5.40 -7.22 11.83
CA TRP A 433 6.19 -6.11 11.31
C TRP A 433 7.45 -6.62 10.60
N ILE A 434 8.23 -7.52 11.20
CA ILE A 434 9.43 -8.11 10.55
C ILE A 434 9.04 -8.83 9.24
N ALA A 435 7.98 -9.65 9.26
CA ALA A 435 7.51 -10.37 8.07
C ALA A 435 7.03 -9.43 6.94
N GLY A 436 6.63 -8.20 7.28
CA GLY A 436 6.16 -7.17 6.36
C GLY A 436 7.25 -6.36 5.66
N TYR A 437 8.54 -6.63 5.91
CA TYR A 437 9.62 -5.85 5.30
C TYR A 437 9.49 -5.78 3.77
N LEU A 438 9.50 -4.55 3.23
CA LEU A 438 9.31 -4.24 1.80
C LEU A 438 8.08 -4.92 1.17
N SER A 439 7.04 -5.18 1.96
CA SER A 439 5.71 -5.58 1.48
C SER A 439 4.75 -4.38 1.48
N ASP A 440 3.47 -4.57 1.76
CA ASP A 440 2.52 -3.47 1.88
C ASP A 440 2.89 -2.50 3.02
N GLY A 441 3.59 -1.44 2.67
CA GLY A 441 4.07 -0.44 3.61
C GLY A 441 2.94 0.33 4.30
N VAL A 442 1.80 0.52 3.63
CA VAL A 442 0.61 1.17 4.21
C VAL A 442 0.05 0.34 5.35
N GLN A 443 -0.07 -0.97 5.16
CA GLN A 443 -0.60 -1.86 6.19
C GLN A 443 0.39 -2.05 7.36
N ALA A 444 1.69 -2.08 7.10
CA ALA A 444 2.71 -2.11 8.15
C ALA A 444 2.70 -0.83 8.98
N TRP A 445 2.55 0.33 8.33
CA TRP A 445 2.41 1.61 9.00
C TRP A 445 1.09 1.73 9.80
N ALA A 446 -0.01 1.21 9.28
CA ALA A 446 -1.28 1.14 10.01
C ALA A 446 -1.18 0.24 11.26
N ASP A 447 -0.51 -0.92 11.15
CA ASP A 447 -0.26 -1.81 12.29
C ASP A 447 0.60 -1.13 13.36
N TRP A 448 1.68 -0.44 12.96
CA TRP A 448 2.51 0.34 13.88
C TRP A 448 1.70 1.41 14.62
N ARG A 449 0.91 2.23 13.92
CA ARG A 449 0.07 3.25 14.55
C ARG A 449 -0.89 2.65 15.59
N ARG A 450 -1.46 1.46 15.30
CA ARG A 450 -2.39 0.79 16.19
C ARG A 450 -1.70 0.14 17.40
N THR A 451 -0.49 -0.41 17.24
CA THR A 451 0.15 -1.26 18.24
C THR A 451 1.34 -0.63 18.95
N ASP A 452 1.92 0.43 18.41
CA ASP A 452 3.20 1.02 18.83
C ASP A 452 4.35 0.00 18.87
N VAL A 453 4.34 -0.95 17.95
CA VAL A 453 5.36 -2.01 17.85
C VAL A 453 5.95 -2.07 16.44
N PRO A 454 7.27 -1.91 16.31
CA PRO A 454 8.26 -1.55 17.34
C PRO A 454 8.09 -0.10 17.80
N LYS A 455 8.75 0.27 18.91
CA LYS A 455 8.74 1.65 19.39
C LYS A 455 9.70 2.49 18.55
N LEU A 456 9.14 3.24 17.59
CA LEU A 456 9.90 4.04 16.66
C LEU A 456 10.15 5.45 17.22
N LEU A 457 11.42 5.81 17.40
CA LEU A 457 11.89 7.16 17.71
C LEU A 457 12.52 7.77 16.46
N VAL A 458 12.40 9.08 16.29
CA VAL A 458 13.01 9.80 15.17
C VAL A 458 14.45 10.20 15.49
N GLY A 459 15.26 10.47 14.47
CA GLY A 459 16.58 11.05 14.68
C GLY A 459 16.49 12.44 15.32
N PRO A 460 17.49 12.85 16.12
CA PRO A 460 17.43 14.08 16.92
C PRO A 460 17.32 15.35 16.08
N ALA A 461 17.73 15.32 14.85
CA ALA A 461 17.64 16.48 13.98
C ALA A 461 16.19 16.79 13.56
N ALA A 462 15.32 15.81 13.44
CA ALA A 462 13.89 16.05 13.21
C ALA A 462 13.28 16.91 14.33
N VAL A 463 13.67 16.62 15.57
CA VAL A 463 13.20 17.38 16.77
C VAL A 463 13.88 18.75 16.85
N THR A 464 15.20 18.83 16.69
CA THR A 464 15.95 20.09 16.85
C THR A 464 15.61 21.11 15.76
N GLN A 465 15.18 20.67 14.59
CA GLN A 465 14.70 21.56 13.53
C GLN A 465 13.21 21.89 13.63
N GLY A 466 12.53 21.41 14.67
CA GLY A 466 11.13 21.72 14.92
C GLY A 466 10.16 21.08 13.92
N LEU A 467 10.57 19.97 13.28
CA LEU A 467 9.74 19.27 12.30
C LEU A 467 8.74 18.36 12.99
N THR A 468 9.21 17.45 13.83
CA THR A 468 8.40 16.51 14.59
C THR A 468 9.24 15.76 15.62
N ASN A 469 8.58 15.21 16.68
CA ASN A 469 9.17 14.28 17.64
C ASN A 469 8.64 12.84 17.48
N HIS A 470 7.93 12.57 16.38
CA HIS A 470 7.33 11.25 16.10
C HIS A 470 7.24 10.99 14.59
N TYR A 471 7.02 9.74 14.22
CA TYR A 471 6.66 9.39 12.85
C TYR A 471 5.24 9.87 12.54
N PRO A 472 4.95 10.26 11.28
CA PRO A 472 3.64 10.77 10.89
C PRO A 472 2.51 9.77 11.14
N TYR A 473 1.34 10.27 11.58
CA TYR A 473 0.15 9.46 11.84
C TYR A 473 -0.83 9.42 10.66
N ARG A 474 -0.72 10.34 9.72
CA ARG A 474 -1.50 10.37 8.47
C ARG A 474 -0.80 11.18 7.39
N LEU A 475 -1.30 11.09 6.18
CA LEU A 475 -0.96 11.98 5.09
C LEU A 475 -2.04 13.07 4.96
N ALA A 476 -1.64 14.31 4.73
CA ALA A 476 -2.57 15.38 4.43
C ALA A 476 -3.22 15.21 3.05
N TYR A 477 -4.45 15.71 2.87
CA TYR A 477 -5.07 15.75 1.56
C TYR A 477 -4.32 16.70 0.63
N SER A 478 -4.44 16.48 -0.69
CA SER A 478 -3.81 17.36 -1.68
C SER A 478 -4.47 18.73 -1.68
N PRO A 479 -3.73 19.83 -1.44
CA PRO A 479 -4.31 21.17 -1.32
C PRO A 479 -5.05 21.64 -2.59
N SER A 480 -4.55 21.27 -3.76
CA SER A 480 -5.05 21.82 -5.02
C SER A 480 -6.39 21.27 -5.51
N VAL A 481 -6.79 20.10 -5.04
CA VAL A 481 -8.02 19.42 -5.52
C VAL A 481 -9.13 19.49 -4.48
N ASP A 482 -8.82 19.16 -3.24
CA ASP A 482 -9.84 18.98 -2.22
C ASP A 482 -10.23 20.31 -1.55
N GLN A 483 -9.26 21.20 -1.33
CA GLN A 483 -9.49 22.45 -0.61
C GLN A 483 -10.21 23.51 -1.45
N ASP A 484 -9.85 23.65 -2.74
CA ASP A 484 -10.38 24.74 -3.57
C ASP A 484 -11.70 24.40 -4.25
N LEU A 485 -11.87 23.16 -4.69
CA LEU A 485 -13.02 22.75 -5.49
C LEU A 485 -14.18 22.20 -4.66
N ASN A 486 -13.92 21.65 -3.48
CA ASN A 486 -14.91 20.97 -2.63
C ASN A 486 -14.76 21.36 -1.14
N VAL A 487 -14.52 22.63 -0.87
CA VAL A 487 -14.13 23.17 0.46
C VAL A 487 -15.12 22.82 1.58
N GLU A 488 -16.42 22.80 1.31
CA GLU A 488 -17.44 22.51 2.31
C GLU A 488 -17.35 21.06 2.80
N ASN A 489 -17.36 20.11 1.87
CA ASN A 489 -17.28 18.69 2.20
C ASN A 489 -15.89 18.32 2.75
N TYR A 490 -14.82 18.94 2.24
CA TYR A 490 -13.48 18.79 2.79
C TYR A 490 -13.42 19.27 4.26
N THR A 491 -13.97 20.45 4.56
CA THR A 491 -13.98 20.97 5.94
C THR A 491 -14.79 20.09 6.88
N GLU A 492 -15.89 19.52 6.41
CA GLU A 492 -16.69 18.56 7.18
C GLU A 492 -15.89 17.28 7.47
N ALA A 493 -15.19 16.75 6.47
CA ALA A 493 -14.37 15.55 6.60
C ALA A 493 -13.30 15.68 7.70
N LEU A 494 -12.69 16.87 7.86
CA LEU A 494 -11.67 17.08 8.89
C LEU A 494 -12.19 16.86 10.32
N LYS A 495 -13.49 16.99 10.56
CA LYS A 495 -14.09 16.77 11.89
C LYS A 495 -14.05 15.31 12.33
N ASP A 496 -13.94 14.36 11.40
CA ASP A 496 -13.78 12.93 11.70
C ASP A 496 -12.35 12.57 12.15
N LEU A 497 -11.39 13.43 11.86
CA LEU A 497 -10.00 13.24 12.28
C LEU A 497 -9.83 13.56 13.78
N ARG A 498 -9.07 12.73 14.47
CA ARG A 498 -8.63 13.03 15.84
C ARG A 498 -7.57 14.12 15.80
N GLY A 499 -7.92 15.29 16.27
CA GLY A 499 -7.14 16.53 16.14
C GLY A 499 -7.81 17.56 15.23
N GLY A 500 -8.70 17.15 14.32
CA GLY A 500 -9.55 18.03 13.53
C GLY A 500 -8.82 18.90 12.52
N LYS A 501 -7.58 18.53 12.14
CA LYS A 501 -6.72 19.31 11.25
C LYS A 501 -6.22 18.45 10.08
N ASP A 502 -5.94 19.11 8.97
CA ASP A 502 -5.29 18.46 7.84
C ASP A 502 -3.76 18.53 7.97
N ASP A 503 -3.23 17.80 8.91
CA ASP A 503 -1.81 17.70 9.19
C ASP A 503 -1.39 16.24 9.43
N ARG A 504 -0.11 16.03 9.72
CA ARG A 504 0.49 14.71 9.96
C ARG A 504 0.37 14.26 11.40
N ASP A 505 0.02 15.17 12.31
CA ASP A 505 -0.11 14.94 13.74
C ASP A 505 -1.53 14.49 14.10
N SER A 506 -2.52 14.82 13.26
CA SER A 506 -3.89 14.33 13.39
C SER A 506 -3.95 12.83 13.09
N ARG A 507 -4.87 12.13 13.79
CA ARG A 507 -5.03 10.69 13.67
C ARG A 507 -6.34 10.34 12.98
N VAL A 508 -6.38 9.19 12.34
CA VAL A 508 -7.60 8.64 11.74
C VAL A 508 -8.50 8.04 12.84
N TRP A 509 -9.77 7.76 12.52
CA TRP A 509 -10.78 7.34 13.49
C TRP A 509 -10.39 6.10 14.32
N TRP A 510 -9.84 5.06 13.70
CA TRP A 510 -9.46 3.82 14.40
C TRP A 510 -8.15 3.95 15.21
N ASP A 511 -7.35 4.98 14.95
CA ASP A 511 -6.06 5.21 15.60
C ASP A 511 -6.26 5.92 16.94
N VAL A 512 -6.49 5.14 18.00
CA VAL A 512 -6.85 5.64 19.34
C VAL A 512 -5.71 5.53 20.35
N ASN A 513 -4.71 4.70 20.08
CA ASN A 513 -3.62 4.44 21.00
C ASN A 513 -2.51 5.47 20.83
N PRO A 514 -1.90 5.94 21.93
CA PRO A 514 -0.70 6.77 21.83
C PRO A 514 0.46 5.95 21.28
N ASN A 515 1.26 6.55 20.41
CA ASN A 515 2.54 5.98 20.00
C ASN A 515 3.69 6.62 20.77
N THR A 516 4.81 5.91 20.82
CA THR A 516 6.05 6.41 21.43
C THR A 516 6.55 7.62 20.65
N GLU A 517 6.89 8.68 21.38
CA GLU A 517 7.44 9.93 20.83
C GLU A 517 8.83 10.20 21.41
N GLY A 518 9.64 10.94 20.69
CA GLY A 518 10.96 11.35 21.13
C GLY A 518 12.05 11.09 20.10
N ALA A 519 13.27 11.41 20.48
CA ALA A 519 14.45 11.25 19.64
C ALA A 519 15.30 10.06 20.07
N LEU A 520 15.96 9.44 19.09
CA LEU A 520 17.07 8.52 19.31
C LEU A 520 18.17 9.21 20.11
N SER A 521 18.88 8.45 20.94
CA SER A 521 20.05 8.94 21.67
C SER A 521 21.21 9.24 20.72
N ALA A 522 22.16 10.06 21.17
CA ALA A 522 23.38 10.35 20.41
C ALA A 522 24.18 9.08 20.09
N GLU A 523 24.20 8.10 21.02
CA GLU A 523 24.86 6.81 20.82
C GLU A 523 24.22 6.02 19.66
N GLN A 524 22.88 5.95 19.62
CA GLN A 524 22.14 5.27 18.55
C GLN A 524 22.31 5.95 17.18
N CYS A 525 22.65 7.23 17.16
CA CYS A 525 22.89 8.02 15.95
C CYS A 525 24.36 8.08 15.52
N THR A 526 25.27 7.50 16.31
CA THR A 526 26.70 7.46 16.00
C THR A 526 27.05 6.15 15.29
N PRO A 527 27.67 6.19 14.11
CA PRO A 527 28.17 4.97 13.46
C PRO A 527 29.15 4.21 14.36
N PRO A 528 29.25 2.89 14.25
CA PRO A 528 30.18 2.10 15.02
C PRO A 528 31.61 2.51 14.71
N THR A 529 32.50 2.36 15.68
CA THR A 529 33.95 2.50 15.47
C THR A 529 34.53 1.13 15.11
N LEU A 530 35.16 0.98 13.93
CA LEU A 530 35.74 -0.27 13.43
C LEU A 530 37.24 -0.32 13.72
#